data_f7d022159c37b19de58645ccd721d489
#
_entry.id   f7d022159c37b19de58645ccd721d489
#
_cell.length_a   1.000
_cell.length_b   1.000
_cell.length_c   1.000
_cell.angle_alpha   90.00
_cell.angle_beta   90.00
_cell.angle_gamma   90.00
#
_symmetry.space_group_name_H-M   'P 1'
#
loop_
_entity.id
_entity.type
_entity.pdbx_description
1 polymer ?
#
loop_
_entity_poly.entity_id
_entity_poly.type
_entity_poly.pdbx_seq_one_letter_code
_entity_poly.pdbx_strand_id
1 'polypeptide(L)'
;MMGAETIEVTTFRGGSIADTNETGRIMADNSYGSQEEDAHRRDFTVNALFYDPSDETIVDYQHGVKDLNARRLVMIGQPAKRYQEDPVRMLRAVRLAAKLGFEIDEHTKKPIRAHAHLLKKEPAARLFDEMLKLLMSGQAYACLKKLRDEGLSRGVLPLLDAVLDDEGDDRFLKLSLASTDARIREDKPISVGFLLATLLWRQVNQRWQTRLAKGERSVPALIQAIGDVESEQDETLAIPRRFSVTMREIWMLQSRFDNRVGQRPYRFLEQPRFRAAYDFLALRAEAGEVPPGLVTWWTEFQHADEVAREGLMTQARVGDSGEGAAAVARKRRRRRRRPGAATSAVPEEDA
;
A
#
# COMPACT_ATOMS: atom_id res chain seq x y z
N MET A 1 -22.50 17.91 -16.60
CA MET A 1 -21.04 18.08 -16.66
C MET A 1 -20.74 19.50 -17.13
N MET A 2 -19.92 20.21 -16.41
CA MET A 2 -19.43 21.53 -16.83
C MET A 2 -17.95 21.37 -17.16
N GLY A 3 -17.62 21.26 -18.45
CA GLY A 3 -16.27 20.92 -18.90
C GLY A 3 -15.88 19.47 -18.55
N ALA A 4 -14.68 19.26 -17.97
CA ALA A 4 -14.19 17.96 -17.47
C ALA A 4 -14.64 17.64 -16.04
N GLU A 5 -15.34 18.56 -15.35
CA GLU A 5 -15.74 18.38 -13.96
C GLU A 5 -17.16 17.82 -13.84
N THR A 6 -17.36 16.97 -12.85
CA THR A 6 -18.65 16.38 -12.50
C THR A 6 -19.18 17.10 -11.25
N ILE A 7 -20.34 17.73 -11.37
CA ILE A 7 -21.04 18.32 -10.23
C ILE A 7 -22.14 17.36 -9.81
N GLU A 8 -22.10 16.93 -8.55
CA GLU A 8 -23.14 16.10 -7.93
C GLU A 8 -24.20 17.01 -7.31
N VAL A 9 -25.46 16.77 -7.69
CA VAL A 9 -26.62 17.47 -7.11
C VAL A 9 -27.41 16.48 -6.28
N THR A 10 -27.56 16.76 -4.98
CA THR A 10 -28.31 15.92 -4.05
C THR A 10 -29.31 16.77 -3.25
N THR A 11 -30.35 16.13 -2.74
CA THR A 11 -31.27 16.75 -1.79
C THR A 11 -30.71 16.65 -0.38
N PHE A 12 -31.14 17.56 0.50
CA PHE A 12 -30.88 17.44 1.93
C PHE A 12 -31.61 16.21 2.50
N ARG A 13 -30.94 15.49 3.37
CA ARG A 13 -31.48 14.28 3.98
C ARG A 13 -31.88 14.56 5.42
N GLY A 14 -33.08 14.12 5.81
CA GLY A 14 -33.63 14.33 7.14
C GLY A 14 -33.17 13.29 8.15
N GLY A 15 -33.34 13.60 9.42
CA GLY A 15 -33.05 12.75 10.56
C GLY A 15 -34.22 11.85 11.00
N SER A 16 -35.21 11.56 10.12
CA SER A 16 -36.28 10.65 10.51
C SER A 16 -35.75 9.27 10.80
N ILE A 17 -36.32 8.61 11.78
CA ILE A 17 -35.97 7.31 12.38
C ILE A 17 -35.36 6.40 11.32
N ALA A 18 -34.03 6.38 11.26
CA ALA A 18 -33.33 5.46 10.41
C ALA A 18 -33.70 4.04 10.90
N ASP A 19 -34.15 3.19 9.99
CA ASP A 19 -34.29 1.77 10.30
C ASP A 19 -32.93 1.26 10.74
N THR A 20 -32.79 1.07 12.03
CA THR A 20 -31.57 0.49 12.61
C THR A 20 -31.83 -0.98 12.83
N ASN A 21 -30.83 -1.82 12.49
CA ASN A 21 -30.87 -3.23 12.85
C ASN A 21 -30.68 -3.39 14.39
N GLU A 22 -30.79 -4.63 14.89
CA GLU A 22 -30.64 -4.99 16.30
C GLU A 22 -29.31 -4.51 16.93
N THR A 23 -28.31 -4.18 16.11
CA THR A 23 -26.99 -3.68 16.55
C THR A 23 -26.87 -2.15 16.50
N GLY A 24 -27.95 -1.43 16.17
CA GLY A 24 -27.97 0.03 16.08
C GLY A 24 -27.40 0.59 14.77
N ARG A 25 -27.18 -0.24 13.76
CA ARG A 25 -26.67 0.17 12.44
C ARG A 25 -27.79 0.71 11.57
N ILE A 26 -27.56 1.87 10.94
CA ILE A 26 -28.48 2.49 10.00
C ILE A 26 -28.58 1.64 8.72
N MET A 27 -29.78 1.12 8.41
CA MET A 27 -30.03 0.25 7.26
C MET A 27 -30.62 1.03 6.06
N ALA A 28 -31.41 2.06 6.30
CA ALA A 28 -31.96 2.93 5.27
C ALA A 28 -32.02 4.37 5.77
N ASP A 29 -31.62 5.33 4.94
CA ASP A 29 -31.56 6.74 5.29
C ASP A 29 -31.84 7.60 4.05
N ASN A 30 -33.09 7.51 3.56
CA ASN A 30 -33.55 8.17 2.32
C ASN A 30 -34.68 9.18 2.53
N SER A 31 -34.89 9.66 3.78
CA SER A 31 -35.87 10.71 4.01
C SER A 31 -35.33 12.09 3.63
N TYR A 32 -36.14 12.89 2.98
CA TYR A 32 -35.83 14.29 2.73
C TYR A 32 -35.90 15.08 4.03
N GLY A 33 -35.03 16.10 4.17
CA GLY A 33 -34.97 16.94 5.34
C GLY A 33 -34.57 18.37 5.06
N SER A 34 -34.44 19.13 6.13
CA SER A 34 -33.89 20.48 6.07
C SER A 34 -32.36 20.46 5.98
N GLN A 35 -31.77 21.59 5.61
CA GLN A 35 -30.30 21.75 5.60
C GLN A 35 -29.69 21.54 6.99
N GLU A 36 -30.38 21.99 8.04
CA GLU A 36 -29.95 21.81 9.42
C GLU A 36 -29.95 20.33 9.83
N GLU A 37 -31.00 19.59 9.46
CA GLU A 37 -31.07 18.13 9.70
C GLU A 37 -29.93 17.39 8.96
N ASP A 38 -29.63 17.78 7.71
CA ASP A 38 -28.50 17.20 6.97
C ASP A 38 -27.15 17.51 7.65
N ALA A 39 -26.98 18.71 8.21
CA ALA A 39 -25.81 19.08 8.99
C ALA A 39 -25.63 18.19 10.22
N HIS A 40 -26.72 17.92 10.96
CA HIS A 40 -26.67 17.10 12.19
C HIS A 40 -26.30 15.63 11.94
N ARG A 41 -26.63 15.08 10.77
CA ARG A 41 -26.33 13.66 10.45
C ARG A 41 -24.93 13.46 9.88
N ARG A 42 -24.21 14.50 9.48
CA ARG A 42 -22.85 14.42 8.98
C ARG A 42 -21.89 13.88 10.06
N ASP A 43 -20.70 13.51 9.66
CA ASP A 43 -19.71 12.90 10.56
C ASP A 43 -18.95 13.91 11.42
N PHE A 44 -18.41 14.96 10.80
CA PHE A 44 -17.56 15.94 11.49
C PHE A 44 -18.04 17.37 11.23
N THR A 45 -17.83 18.24 12.23
CA THR A 45 -18.25 19.64 12.19
C THR A 45 -17.70 20.38 10.97
N VAL A 46 -16.42 20.16 10.63
CA VAL A 46 -15.76 20.76 9.46
C VAL A 46 -16.31 20.29 8.12
N ASN A 47 -17.04 19.17 8.08
CA ASN A 47 -17.72 18.63 6.90
C ASN A 47 -19.21 19.06 6.83
N ALA A 48 -19.71 19.79 7.83
CA ALA A 48 -21.10 20.22 7.94
C ALA A 48 -21.28 21.71 7.64
N LEU A 49 -20.39 22.29 6.88
CA LEU A 49 -20.44 23.64 6.38
C LEU A 49 -21.14 23.66 5.02
N PHE A 50 -21.99 24.61 4.80
CA PHE A 50 -22.66 24.88 3.51
C PHE A 50 -22.30 26.25 3.03
N TYR A 51 -22.11 26.40 1.73
CA TYR A 51 -21.91 27.70 1.09
C TYR A 51 -23.13 28.05 0.25
N ASP A 52 -23.70 29.23 0.50
CA ASP A 52 -24.77 29.79 -0.33
C ASP A 52 -24.14 30.73 -1.37
N PRO A 53 -24.19 30.39 -2.66
CA PRO A 53 -23.62 31.24 -3.70
C PRO A 53 -24.45 32.47 -4.02
N SER A 54 -25.69 32.58 -3.50
CA SER A 54 -26.57 33.71 -3.78
C SER A 54 -26.20 34.97 -3.00
N ASP A 55 -25.69 34.79 -1.78
CA ASP A 55 -25.26 35.88 -0.88
C ASP A 55 -23.83 35.70 -0.38
N GLU A 56 -23.10 34.65 -0.90
CA GLU A 56 -21.71 34.32 -0.56
C GLU A 56 -21.50 34.02 0.93
N THR A 57 -22.55 33.54 1.62
CA THR A 57 -22.48 33.20 3.05
C THR A 57 -22.12 31.75 3.31
N ILE A 58 -21.52 31.51 4.49
CA ILE A 58 -21.29 30.17 5.03
C ILE A 58 -22.31 29.90 6.13
N VAL A 59 -23.13 28.86 5.93
CA VAL A 59 -24.09 28.39 6.92
C VAL A 59 -23.43 27.29 7.78
N ASP A 60 -23.37 27.53 9.07
CA ASP A 60 -22.69 26.68 10.04
C ASP A 60 -23.58 26.35 11.25
N TYR A 61 -24.24 25.18 11.20
CA TYR A 61 -25.10 24.70 12.29
C TYR A 61 -24.33 23.97 13.39
N GLN A 62 -23.06 23.55 13.13
CA GLN A 62 -22.31 22.66 14.00
C GLN A 62 -21.00 23.26 14.53
N HIS A 63 -20.83 24.57 14.43
CA HIS A 63 -19.60 25.28 14.80
C HIS A 63 -18.33 24.82 14.07
N GLY A 64 -18.49 24.33 12.84
CA GLY A 64 -17.40 23.80 12.00
C GLY A 64 -16.34 24.85 11.67
N VAL A 65 -16.71 26.12 11.46
CA VAL A 65 -15.76 27.23 11.23
C VAL A 65 -14.83 27.43 12.44
N LYS A 66 -15.36 27.33 13.67
CA LYS A 66 -14.56 27.41 14.90
C LYS A 66 -13.53 26.27 14.97
N ASP A 67 -13.96 25.04 14.67
CA ASP A 67 -13.10 23.88 14.71
C ASP A 67 -12.07 23.87 13.58
N LEU A 68 -12.46 24.35 12.40
CA LEU A 68 -11.55 24.57 11.26
C LEU A 68 -10.42 25.53 11.62
N ASN A 69 -10.75 26.69 12.22
CA ASN A 69 -9.77 27.69 12.66
C ASN A 69 -8.86 27.16 13.77
N ALA A 70 -9.41 26.32 14.66
CA ALA A 70 -8.66 25.66 15.74
C ALA A 70 -7.86 24.44 15.24
N ARG A 71 -7.97 24.06 13.96
CA ARG A 71 -7.39 22.83 13.37
C ARG A 71 -7.75 21.57 14.15
N ARG A 72 -9.00 21.47 14.59
CA ARG A 72 -9.52 20.32 15.33
C ARG A 72 -10.55 19.57 14.51
N LEU A 73 -10.49 18.25 14.56
CA LEU A 73 -11.49 17.36 13.97
C LEU A 73 -12.44 16.88 15.07
N VAL A 74 -13.65 17.42 15.05
CA VAL A 74 -14.69 17.15 16.06
C VAL A 74 -15.84 16.39 15.42
N MET A 75 -16.25 15.27 16.04
CA MET A 75 -17.39 14.48 15.60
C MET A 75 -18.70 15.11 16.07
N ILE A 76 -19.68 15.17 15.18
CA ILE A 76 -21.03 15.65 15.50
C ILE A 76 -21.76 14.56 16.29
N GLY A 77 -22.36 14.98 17.42
CA GLY A 77 -23.10 14.09 18.32
C GLY A 77 -22.19 13.33 19.31
N GLN A 78 -22.61 12.13 19.73
CA GLN A 78 -21.88 11.31 20.70
C GLN A 78 -20.94 10.34 19.99
N PRO A 79 -19.60 10.51 20.04
CA PRO A 79 -18.66 9.72 19.24
C PRO A 79 -18.78 8.21 19.44
N ALA A 80 -18.96 7.72 20.68
CA ALA A 80 -19.13 6.30 20.95
C ALA A 80 -20.34 5.71 20.23
N LYS A 81 -21.49 6.41 20.25
CA LYS A 81 -22.70 6.00 19.54
C LYS A 81 -22.49 6.07 18.02
N ARG A 82 -21.87 7.14 17.53
CA ARG A 82 -21.59 7.36 16.10
C ARG A 82 -20.65 6.28 15.53
N TYR A 83 -19.69 5.76 16.30
CA TYR A 83 -18.83 4.65 15.90
C TYR A 83 -19.54 3.30 15.94
N GLN A 84 -20.55 3.13 16.79
CA GLN A 84 -21.41 1.93 16.78
C GLN A 84 -22.35 1.93 15.57
N GLU A 85 -22.91 3.09 15.19
CA GLU A 85 -23.75 3.26 14.01
C GLU A 85 -22.98 2.99 12.71
N ASP A 86 -21.75 3.50 12.62
CA ASP A 86 -20.88 3.38 11.45
C ASP A 86 -19.40 3.35 11.87
N PRO A 87 -18.82 2.17 12.08
CA PRO A 87 -17.42 2.01 12.48
C PRO A 87 -16.40 2.62 11.51
N VAL A 88 -16.74 2.72 10.23
CA VAL A 88 -15.84 3.31 9.20
C VAL A 88 -15.54 4.78 9.49
N ARG A 89 -16.37 5.48 10.28
CA ARG A 89 -16.09 6.85 10.75
C ARG A 89 -14.77 6.96 11.50
N MET A 90 -14.29 5.90 12.17
CA MET A 90 -12.96 5.88 12.79
C MET A 90 -11.83 6.04 11.77
N LEU A 91 -11.92 5.32 10.64
CA LEU A 91 -10.95 5.45 9.54
C LEU A 91 -11.03 6.82 8.88
N ARG A 92 -12.25 7.35 8.72
CA ARG A 92 -12.49 8.69 8.18
C ARG A 92 -11.90 9.78 9.08
N ALA A 93 -12.04 9.63 10.42
CA ALA A 93 -11.43 10.55 11.39
C ALA A 93 -9.92 10.63 11.23
N VAL A 94 -9.25 9.48 11.19
CA VAL A 94 -7.80 9.40 11.00
C VAL A 94 -7.38 10.00 9.66
N ARG A 95 -8.07 9.64 8.59
CA ARG A 95 -7.77 10.14 7.23
C ARG A 95 -7.90 11.65 7.14
N LEU A 96 -9.02 12.21 7.61
CA LEU A 96 -9.26 13.64 7.55
C LEU A 96 -8.28 14.42 8.43
N ALA A 97 -8.02 13.94 9.65
CA ALA A 97 -7.05 14.55 10.53
C ALA A 97 -5.65 14.59 9.92
N ALA A 98 -5.20 13.48 9.34
CA ALA A 98 -3.89 13.43 8.66
C ALA A 98 -3.85 14.30 7.38
N LYS A 99 -4.91 14.23 6.55
CA LYS A 99 -4.98 15.00 5.30
C LYS A 99 -4.97 16.50 5.55
N LEU A 100 -5.68 16.97 6.57
CA LEU A 100 -5.83 18.39 6.90
C LEU A 100 -4.74 18.90 7.85
N GLY A 101 -3.93 18.01 8.43
CA GLY A 101 -2.99 18.37 9.49
C GLY A 101 -3.68 18.81 10.78
N PHE A 102 -4.84 18.21 11.08
CA PHE A 102 -5.65 18.51 12.24
C PHE A 102 -5.43 17.51 13.37
N GLU A 103 -5.63 17.96 14.61
CA GLU A 103 -5.72 17.06 15.75
C GLU A 103 -7.14 16.52 15.90
N ILE A 104 -7.28 15.23 16.20
CA ILE A 104 -8.60 14.67 16.56
C ILE A 104 -8.91 15.13 17.99
N ASP A 105 -10.07 15.78 18.15
CA ASP A 105 -10.53 16.22 19.47
C ASP A 105 -10.58 15.05 20.46
N GLU A 106 -10.21 15.27 21.72
CA GLU A 106 -10.09 14.21 22.72
C GLU A 106 -11.40 13.46 22.94
N HIS A 107 -12.55 14.13 22.89
CA HIS A 107 -13.85 13.47 23.02
C HIS A 107 -14.14 12.56 21.81
N THR A 108 -13.77 13.00 20.62
CA THR A 108 -13.85 12.22 19.38
C THR A 108 -12.87 11.02 19.37
N LYS A 109 -11.66 11.24 19.88
CA LYS A 109 -10.56 10.28 19.87
C LYS A 109 -10.74 9.14 20.87
N LYS A 110 -11.12 9.46 22.09
CA LYS A 110 -11.17 8.52 23.24
C LYS A 110 -11.88 7.19 22.95
N PRO A 111 -13.03 7.16 22.24
CA PRO A 111 -13.73 5.90 21.96
C PRO A 111 -13.11 5.07 20.84
N ILE A 112 -12.22 5.60 20.00
CA ILE A 112 -11.71 4.92 18.79
C ILE A 112 -11.13 3.55 19.14
N ARG A 113 -10.17 3.49 20.07
CA ARG A 113 -9.49 2.24 20.44
C ARG A 113 -10.45 1.19 20.99
N ALA A 114 -11.43 1.61 21.81
CA ALA A 114 -12.41 0.70 22.39
C ALA A 114 -13.36 0.11 21.33
N HIS A 115 -13.65 0.85 20.26
CA HIS A 115 -14.59 0.46 19.20
C HIS A 115 -13.91 -0.11 17.96
N ALA A 116 -12.58 -0.13 17.88
CA ALA A 116 -11.81 -0.60 16.73
C ALA A 116 -12.23 -2.01 16.26
N HIS A 117 -12.60 -2.90 17.21
CA HIS A 117 -13.05 -4.25 16.92
C HIS A 117 -14.32 -4.33 16.04
N LEU A 118 -15.13 -3.26 16.01
CA LEU A 118 -16.34 -3.18 15.19
C LEU A 118 -16.02 -3.15 13.69
N LEU A 119 -14.85 -2.63 13.30
CA LEU A 119 -14.41 -2.62 11.90
C LEU A 119 -14.31 -4.03 11.30
N LYS A 120 -14.02 -5.05 12.11
CA LYS A 120 -13.98 -6.45 11.63
C LYS A 120 -15.32 -6.96 11.11
N LYS A 121 -16.43 -6.31 11.48
CA LYS A 121 -17.78 -6.68 11.04
C LYS A 121 -18.22 -5.92 9.78
N GLU A 122 -17.41 -4.96 9.32
CA GLU A 122 -17.72 -4.20 8.12
C GLU A 122 -17.44 -5.02 6.85
N PRO A 123 -18.22 -4.82 5.76
CA PRO A 123 -17.94 -5.46 4.48
C PRO A 123 -16.53 -5.13 3.99
N ALA A 124 -15.79 -6.15 3.55
CA ALA A 124 -14.41 -6.00 3.07
C ALA A 124 -14.27 -4.94 1.96
N ALA A 125 -15.23 -4.86 1.04
CA ALA A 125 -15.26 -3.85 -0.02
C ALA A 125 -15.28 -2.41 0.53
N ARG A 126 -16.06 -2.17 1.59
CA ARG A 126 -16.17 -0.85 2.21
C ARG A 126 -14.87 -0.44 2.93
N LEU A 127 -14.26 -1.39 3.63
CA LEU A 127 -12.94 -1.19 4.26
C LEU A 127 -11.86 -0.93 3.22
N PHE A 128 -11.90 -1.69 2.12
CA PHE A 128 -10.98 -1.51 1.00
C PHE A 128 -11.10 -0.10 0.37
N ASP A 129 -12.31 0.38 0.14
CA ASP A 129 -12.54 1.71 -0.43
C ASP A 129 -12.02 2.83 0.50
N GLU A 130 -12.28 2.76 1.80
CA GLU A 130 -11.75 3.76 2.74
C GLU A 130 -10.23 3.67 2.90
N MET A 131 -9.67 2.46 2.86
CA MET A 131 -8.22 2.27 2.83
C MET A 131 -7.58 2.91 1.59
N LEU A 132 -8.18 2.73 0.41
CA LEU A 132 -7.69 3.39 -0.80
C LEU A 132 -7.76 4.92 -0.69
N LYS A 133 -8.86 5.48 -0.19
CA LYS A 133 -8.98 6.93 0.05
C LYS A 133 -7.91 7.45 1.02
N LEU A 134 -7.54 6.65 2.01
CA LEU A 134 -6.49 6.95 2.97
C LEU A 134 -5.12 6.96 2.30
N LEU A 135 -4.79 5.91 1.54
CA LEU A 135 -3.52 5.77 0.83
C LEU A 135 -3.36 6.77 -0.33
N MET A 136 -4.49 7.25 -0.88
CA MET A 136 -4.54 8.25 -1.95
C MET A 136 -4.88 9.66 -1.43
N SER A 137 -4.67 9.93 -0.16
CA SER A 137 -4.97 11.24 0.45
C SER A 137 -3.93 12.33 0.15
N GLY A 138 -2.76 11.98 -0.40
CA GLY A 138 -1.59 12.85 -0.53
C GLY A 138 -0.78 12.99 0.76
N GLN A 139 -1.14 12.18 1.80
CA GLN A 139 -0.51 12.11 3.11
C GLN A 139 -0.50 10.66 3.63
N ALA A 140 -0.26 9.68 2.74
CA ALA A 140 -0.41 8.26 3.02
C ALA A 140 0.37 7.79 4.26
N TYR A 141 1.66 8.16 4.34
CA TYR A 141 2.49 7.75 5.47
C TYR A 141 2.01 8.34 6.81
N ALA A 142 1.60 9.62 6.82
CA ALA A 142 1.04 10.26 8.01
C ALA A 142 -0.28 9.60 8.44
N CYS A 143 -1.13 9.22 7.47
CA CYS A 143 -2.36 8.47 7.73
C CYS A 143 -2.05 7.11 8.38
N LEU A 144 -1.09 6.34 7.84
CA LEU A 144 -0.70 5.04 8.39
C LEU A 144 -0.16 5.16 9.81
N LYS A 145 0.70 6.16 10.04
CA LYS A 145 1.22 6.43 11.38
C LYS A 145 0.09 6.75 12.36
N LYS A 146 -0.83 7.63 11.98
CA LYS A 146 -1.97 8.01 12.83
C LYS A 146 -2.91 6.84 13.09
N LEU A 147 -3.15 5.94 12.12
CA LEU A 147 -3.90 4.69 12.34
C LEU A 147 -3.27 3.84 13.44
N ARG A 148 -1.95 3.67 13.43
CA ARG A 148 -1.23 2.92 14.46
C ARG A 148 -1.33 3.59 15.83
N ASP A 149 -1.11 4.90 15.88
CA ASP A 149 -1.15 5.68 17.12
C ASP A 149 -2.53 5.60 17.80
N GLU A 150 -3.61 5.56 16.98
CA GLU A 150 -5.00 5.43 17.46
C GLU A 150 -5.43 3.97 17.72
N GLY A 151 -4.56 2.99 17.50
CA GLY A 151 -4.84 1.57 17.74
C GLY A 151 -5.76 0.90 16.71
N LEU A 152 -5.80 1.45 15.49
CA LEU A 152 -6.58 0.92 14.37
C LEU A 152 -5.75 0.01 13.43
N SER A 153 -4.56 -0.44 13.87
CA SER A 153 -3.66 -1.22 13.04
C SER A 153 -3.87 -2.72 13.17
N ARG A 154 -3.88 -3.29 14.38
CA ARG A 154 -3.81 -4.74 14.56
C ARG A 154 -5.14 -5.46 14.36
N GLY A 155 -5.19 -6.31 13.34
CA GLY A 155 -6.33 -7.17 13.03
C GLY A 155 -7.60 -6.42 12.62
N VAL A 156 -7.46 -5.15 12.22
CA VAL A 156 -8.56 -4.29 11.76
C VAL A 156 -8.55 -4.15 10.25
N LEU A 157 -7.37 -3.97 9.69
CA LEU A 157 -7.13 -3.82 8.26
C LEU A 157 -5.98 -4.76 7.85
N PRO A 158 -6.24 -6.02 7.53
CA PRO A 158 -5.20 -7.04 7.32
C PRO A 158 -4.12 -6.65 6.30
N LEU A 159 -4.47 -5.89 5.25
CA LEU A 159 -3.49 -5.37 4.31
C LEU A 159 -2.51 -4.39 4.98
N LEU A 160 -3.00 -3.56 5.89
CA LEU A 160 -2.19 -2.58 6.59
C LEU A 160 -1.49 -3.19 7.81
N ASP A 161 -2.01 -4.26 8.38
CA ASP A 161 -1.36 -4.97 9.48
C ASP A 161 0.04 -5.42 9.07
N ALA A 162 0.17 -6.00 7.89
CA ALA A 162 1.45 -6.41 7.31
C ALA A 162 2.43 -5.24 7.08
N VAL A 163 1.90 -4.04 6.89
CA VAL A 163 2.65 -2.80 6.68
C VAL A 163 2.94 -2.08 8.00
N LEU A 164 2.04 -2.22 8.98
CA LEU A 164 2.07 -1.48 10.25
C LEU A 164 2.66 -2.29 11.41
N ASP A 165 2.67 -3.62 11.32
CA ASP A 165 3.21 -4.50 12.37
C ASP A 165 4.73 -4.51 12.43
N ASP A 166 5.39 -3.98 11.42
CA ASP A 166 6.82 -3.91 11.40
C ASP A 166 7.34 -2.62 12.04
N GLU A 167 7.99 -2.77 13.19
CA GLU A 167 8.75 -1.71 13.84
C GLU A 167 10.00 -1.32 13.05
N GLY A 168 10.32 -2.09 11.99
CA GLY A 168 11.44 -1.83 11.09
C GLY A 168 11.22 -0.62 10.20
N ASP A 169 12.32 0.03 9.85
CA ASP A 169 12.36 1.12 8.90
C ASP A 169 12.22 0.56 7.47
N ASP A 170 10.98 0.26 7.04
CA ASP A 170 10.73 -0.15 5.65
C ASP A 170 10.92 1.05 4.71
N ARG A 171 12.18 1.24 4.31
CA ARG A 171 12.58 2.32 3.42
C ARG A 171 11.89 2.24 2.06
N PHE A 172 11.70 1.03 1.52
CA PHE A 172 10.99 0.84 0.25
C PHE A 172 9.55 1.34 0.33
N LEU A 173 8.83 0.96 1.38
CA LEU A 173 7.47 1.41 1.61
C LEU A 173 7.40 2.94 1.75
N LYS A 174 8.27 3.54 2.56
CA LYS A 174 8.30 5.00 2.74
C LYS A 174 8.53 5.74 1.44
N LEU A 175 9.48 5.31 0.62
CA LEU A 175 9.76 5.89 -0.70
C LEU A 175 8.57 5.72 -1.65
N SER A 176 7.94 4.56 -1.65
CA SER A 176 6.78 4.27 -2.50
C SER A 176 5.58 5.15 -2.16
N LEU A 177 5.28 5.32 -0.86
CA LEU A 177 4.20 6.20 -0.41
C LEU A 177 4.52 7.66 -0.68
N ALA A 178 5.76 8.11 -0.45
CA ALA A 178 6.19 9.46 -0.75
C ALA A 178 6.09 9.78 -2.26
N SER A 179 6.45 8.82 -3.13
CA SER A 179 6.28 8.94 -4.57
C SER A 179 4.80 9.05 -4.97
N THR A 180 3.93 8.25 -4.34
CA THR A 180 2.48 8.32 -4.55
C THR A 180 1.92 9.68 -4.11
N ASP A 181 2.27 10.15 -2.91
CA ASP A 181 1.85 11.44 -2.38
C ASP A 181 2.34 12.62 -3.25
N ALA A 182 3.54 12.55 -3.80
CA ALA A 182 4.07 13.55 -4.73
C ALA A 182 3.24 13.61 -6.01
N ARG A 183 2.89 12.43 -6.60
CA ARG A 183 2.04 12.35 -7.79
C ARG A 183 0.65 12.95 -7.56
N ILE A 184 0.06 12.70 -6.37
CA ILE A 184 -1.24 13.28 -6.01
C ILE A 184 -1.17 14.81 -5.95
N ARG A 185 -0.13 15.36 -5.32
CA ARG A 185 0.06 16.82 -5.23
C ARG A 185 0.29 17.49 -6.59
N GLU A 186 0.83 16.73 -7.55
CA GLU A 186 1.08 17.17 -8.92
C GLU A 186 -0.09 16.84 -9.88
N ASP A 187 -1.23 16.39 -9.35
CA ASP A 187 -2.41 15.96 -10.12
C ASP A 187 -2.10 14.92 -11.21
N LYS A 188 -1.12 14.05 -10.95
CA LYS A 188 -0.71 12.97 -11.85
C LYS A 188 -1.52 11.71 -11.58
N PRO A 189 -1.86 10.92 -12.63
CA PRO A 189 -2.62 9.69 -12.47
C PRO A 189 -1.87 8.67 -11.63
N ILE A 190 -2.62 7.95 -10.76
CA ILE A 190 -2.11 6.91 -9.86
C ILE A 190 -2.66 5.55 -10.26
N SER A 191 -1.77 4.57 -10.33
CA SER A 191 -2.16 3.19 -10.49
C SER A 191 -2.37 2.52 -9.13
N VAL A 192 -3.63 2.20 -8.80
CA VAL A 192 -3.95 1.46 -7.57
C VAL A 192 -3.23 0.11 -7.53
N GLY A 193 -3.14 -0.60 -8.66
CA GLY A 193 -2.41 -1.87 -8.72
C GLY A 193 -0.91 -1.72 -8.42
N PHE A 194 -0.28 -0.60 -8.84
CA PHE A 194 1.11 -0.30 -8.49
C PHE A 194 1.25 -0.02 -6.98
N LEU A 195 0.38 0.80 -6.43
CA LEU A 195 0.37 1.13 -5.00
C LEU A 195 0.22 -0.14 -4.14
N LEU A 196 -0.73 -1.01 -4.46
CA LEU A 196 -0.91 -2.28 -3.77
C LEU A 196 0.29 -3.22 -3.95
N ALA A 197 0.91 -3.23 -5.14
CA ALA A 197 2.13 -3.98 -5.36
C ALA A 197 3.28 -3.52 -4.44
N THR A 198 3.40 -2.21 -4.19
CA THR A 198 4.42 -1.70 -3.27
C THR A 198 4.13 -2.05 -1.81
N LEU A 199 2.87 -1.99 -1.39
CA LEU A 199 2.45 -2.32 -0.03
C LEU A 199 2.75 -3.78 0.34
N LEU A 200 2.52 -4.72 -0.58
CA LEU A 200 2.69 -6.16 -0.34
C LEU A 200 4.06 -6.69 -0.76
N TRP A 201 4.91 -5.87 -1.37
CA TRP A 201 6.21 -6.30 -1.88
C TRP A 201 7.10 -6.96 -0.84
N ARG A 202 7.15 -6.42 0.35
CA ARG A 202 7.97 -6.97 1.43
C ARG A 202 7.65 -8.44 1.70
N GLN A 203 6.37 -8.78 1.79
CA GLN A 203 5.93 -10.17 2.02
C GLN A 203 6.35 -11.07 0.86
N VAL A 204 6.13 -10.62 -0.38
CA VAL A 204 6.56 -11.35 -1.58
C VAL A 204 8.07 -11.52 -1.59
N ASN A 205 8.84 -10.46 -1.35
CA ASN A 205 10.30 -10.49 -1.39
C ASN A 205 10.89 -11.39 -0.29
N GLN A 206 10.39 -11.32 0.94
CA GLN A 206 10.85 -12.19 2.04
C GLN A 206 10.65 -13.68 1.72
N ARG A 207 9.47 -14.04 1.19
CA ARG A 207 9.18 -15.43 0.78
C ARG A 207 10.04 -15.85 -0.40
N TRP A 208 10.21 -14.97 -1.38
CA TRP A 208 11.07 -15.20 -2.52
C TRP A 208 12.52 -15.46 -2.08
N GLN A 209 13.11 -14.58 -1.27
CA GLN A 209 14.48 -14.75 -0.75
C GLN A 209 14.65 -16.02 0.09
N THR A 210 13.66 -16.36 0.92
CA THR A 210 13.65 -17.58 1.71
C THR A 210 13.71 -18.84 0.81
N ARG A 211 12.97 -18.84 -0.30
CA ARG A 211 12.96 -19.93 -1.28
C ARG A 211 14.29 -20.01 -2.05
N LEU A 212 14.85 -18.87 -2.46
CA LEU A 212 16.16 -18.79 -3.09
C LEU A 212 17.27 -19.33 -2.18
N ALA A 213 17.22 -19.02 -0.88
CA ALA A 213 18.18 -19.53 0.10
C ALA A 213 18.13 -21.06 0.26
N LYS A 214 16.96 -21.68 -0.01
CA LYS A 214 16.79 -23.16 -0.08
C LYS A 214 17.27 -23.76 -1.38
N GLY A 215 17.69 -22.94 -2.36
CA GLY A 215 18.24 -23.42 -3.64
C GLY A 215 17.19 -23.53 -4.76
N GLU A 216 15.98 -23.02 -4.57
CA GLU A 216 14.97 -22.97 -5.62
C GLU A 216 15.41 -22.04 -6.76
N ARG A 217 14.91 -22.29 -7.97
CA ARG A 217 15.16 -21.41 -9.13
C ARG A 217 14.38 -20.11 -8.98
N SER A 218 14.98 -18.98 -9.37
CA SER A 218 14.45 -17.63 -9.14
C SER A 218 12.99 -17.45 -9.60
N VAL A 219 12.66 -17.79 -10.85
CA VAL A 219 11.31 -17.58 -11.40
C VAL A 219 10.26 -18.49 -10.70
N PRO A 220 10.44 -19.81 -10.57
CA PRO A 220 9.50 -20.63 -9.82
C PRO A 220 9.31 -20.18 -8.37
N ALA A 221 10.40 -19.83 -7.67
CA ALA A 221 10.36 -19.34 -6.30
C ALA A 221 9.53 -18.04 -6.18
N LEU A 222 9.67 -17.13 -7.15
CA LEU A 222 8.90 -15.89 -7.19
C LEU A 222 7.41 -16.17 -7.44
N ILE A 223 7.07 -17.06 -8.39
CA ILE A 223 5.68 -17.44 -8.69
C ILE A 223 4.99 -17.99 -7.43
N GLN A 224 5.67 -18.86 -6.70
CA GLN A 224 5.13 -19.44 -5.47
C GLN A 224 4.99 -18.38 -4.36
N ALA A 225 5.98 -17.50 -4.18
CA ALA A 225 5.93 -16.42 -3.21
C ALA A 225 4.76 -15.47 -3.47
N ILE A 226 4.49 -15.15 -4.75
CA ILE A 226 3.33 -14.34 -5.17
C ILE A 226 2.03 -15.08 -4.84
N GLY A 227 1.92 -16.36 -5.21
CA GLY A 227 0.72 -17.16 -4.96
C GLY A 227 0.37 -17.26 -3.48
N ASP A 228 1.38 -17.44 -2.61
CA ASP A 228 1.19 -17.50 -1.15
C ASP A 228 0.61 -16.17 -0.62
N VAL A 229 1.12 -15.01 -1.10
CA VAL A 229 0.64 -13.68 -0.67
C VAL A 229 -0.75 -13.40 -1.22
N GLU A 230 -1.02 -13.74 -2.49
CA GLU A 230 -2.35 -13.57 -3.09
C GLU A 230 -3.40 -14.38 -2.34
N SER A 231 -3.12 -15.65 -2.01
CA SER A 231 -4.06 -16.51 -1.27
C SER A 231 -4.41 -15.94 0.11
N GLU A 232 -3.43 -15.43 0.84
CA GLU A 232 -3.68 -14.80 2.16
C GLU A 232 -4.50 -13.51 2.03
N GLN A 233 -4.30 -12.73 0.97
CA GLN A 233 -5.06 -11.50 0.76
C GLN A 233 -6.49 -11.77 0.28
N ASP A 234 -6.73 -12.82 -0.50
CA ASP A 234 -8.07 -13.20 -0.95
C ASP A 234 -8.97 -13.63 0.22
N GLU A 235 -8.40 -14.27 1.26
CA GLU A 235 -9.12 -14.65 2.47
C GLU A 235 -9.53 -13.43 3.33
N THR A 236 -8.81 -12.33 3.23
CA THR A 236 -8.93 -11.22 4.18
C THR A 236 -9.51 -9.95 3.58
N LEU A 237 -9.25 -9.63 2.32
CA LEU A 237 -9.54 -8.30 1.74
C LEU A 237 -10.24 -8.31 0.40
N ALA A 238 -10.33 -9.44 -0.27
CA ALA A 238 -10.93 -9.54 -1.61
C ALA A 238 -10.47 -8.42 -2.56
N ILE A 239 -9.15 -8.32 -2.78
CA ILE A 239 -8.59 -7.33 -3.71
C ILE A 239 -9.21 -7.53 -5.10
N PRO A 240 -9.85 -6.51 -5.70
CA PRO A 240 -10.47 -6.68 -7.01
C PRO A 240 -9.48 -7.19 -8.06
N ARG A 241 -9.87 -8.22 -8.83
CA ARG A 241 -9.02 -8.93 -9.80
C ARG A 241 -8.23 -8.01 -10.74
N ARG A 242 -8.82 -6.87 -11.13
CA ARG A 242 -8.14 -5.88 -11.99
C ARG A 242 -6.85 -5.33 -11.36
N PHE A 243 -6.77 -5.28 -10.03
CA PHE A 243 -5.58 -4.81 -9.33
C PHE A 243 -4.58 -5.93 -9.08
N SER A 244 -5.04 -7.13 -8.68
CA SER A 244 -4.16 -8.28 -8.45
C SER A 244 -3.42 -8.71 -9.73
N VAL A 245 -4.05 -8.63 -10.90
CA VAL A 245 -3.36 -8.86 -12.17
C VAL A 245 -2.20 -7.87 -12.38
N THR A 246 -2.44 -6.56 -12.15
CA THR A 246 -1.39 -5.55 -12.28
C THR A 246 -0.24 -5.75 -11.29
N MET A 247 -0.57 -6.07 -10.04
CA MET A 247 0.42 -6.39 -8.99
C MET A 247 1.31 -7.55 -9.42
N ARG A 248 0.68 -8.66 -9.82
CA ARG A 248 1.36 -9.88 -10.27
C ARG A 248 2.29 -9.61 -11.46
N GLU A 249 1.82 -8.87 -12.47
CA GLU A 249 2.63 -8.50 -13.62
C GLU A 249 3.88 -7.71 -13.20
N ILE A 250 3.75 -6.71 -12.33
CA ILE A 250 4.87 -5.90 -11.84
C ILE A 250 5.89 -6.77 -11.10
N TRP A 251 5.44 -7.63 -10.19
CA TRP A 251 6.30 -8.51 -9.40
C TRP A 251 7.04 -9.54 -10.27
N MET A 252 6.31 -10.18 -11.19
CA MET A 252 6.90 -11.17 -12.10
C MET A 252 8.01 -10.59 -12.98
N LEU A 253 7.88 -9.33 -13.36
CA LEU A 253 8.88 -8.65 -14.19
C LEU A 253 10.17 -8.34 -13.41
N GLN A 254 10.15 -8.32 -12.06
CA GLN A 254 11.35 -7.99 -11.26
C GLN A 254 12.49 -8.98 -11.49
N SER A 255 12.20 -10.26 -11.66
CA SER A 255 13.23 -11.29 -11.94
C SER A 255 13.84 -11.20 -13.33
N ARG A 256 13.27 -10.38 -14.23
CA ARG A 256 13.76 -10.26 -15.62
C ARG A 256 14.81 -9.17 -15.80
N PHE A 257 14.91 -8.22 -14.88
CA PHE A 257 15.87 -7.11 -14.96
C PHE A 257 17.34 -7.57 -14.95
N ASP A 258 17.61 -8.73 -14.36
CA ASP A 258 18.97 -9.33 -14.37
C ASP A 258 19.37 -9.87 -15.75
N ASN A 259 18.42 -10.09 -16.66
CA ASN A 259 18.68 -10.66 -17.97
C ASN A 259 19.07 -9.58 -19.00
N ARG A 260 20.31 -9.11 -18.97
CA ARG A 260 20.82 -7.98 -19.75
C ARG A 260 21.56 -8.36 -21.04
N VAL A 261 21.40 -9.59 -21.54
CA VAL A 261 22.15 -10.08 -22.71
C VAL A 261 21.26 -10.68 -23.79
N GLY A 262 21.72 -10.60 -25.05
CA GLY A 262 21.04 -11.14 -26.23
C GLY A 262 19.74 -10.39 -26.55
N GLN A 263 18.74 -11.10 -27.07
CA GLN A 263 17.44 -10.49 -27.47
C GLN A 263 16.47 -10.24 -26.29
N ARG A 264 16.85 -10.67 -25.06
CA ARG A 264 15.98 -10.55 -23.88
C ARG A 264 15.66 -9.11 -23.49
N PRO A 265 16.63 -8.17 -23.45
CA PRO A 265 16.36 -6.78 -23.11
C PRO A 265 15.40 -6.09 -24.10
N TYR A 266 15.54 -6.33 -25.40
CA TYR A 266 14.66 -5.77 -26.42
C TYR A 266 13.21 -6.22 -26.22
N ARG A 267 12.98 -7.55 -26.11
CA ARG A 267 11.66 -8.11 -25.86
C ARG A 267 11.06 -7.67 -24.51
N PHE A 268 11.92 -7.31 -23.57
CA PHE A 268 11.48 -6.85 -22.26
C PHE A 268 10.97 -5.41 -22.31
N LEU A 269 11.59 -4.52 -23.10
CA LEU A 269 11.08 -3.16 -23.34
C LEU A 269 9.68 -3.14 -23.95
N GLU A 270 9.32 -4.15 -24.74
CA GLU A 270 8.02 -4.27 -25.42
C GLU A 270 6.90 -4.73 -24.46
N GLN A 271 7.22 -5.12 -23.22
CA GLN A 271 6.20 -5.57 -22.28
C GLN A 271 5.27 -4.43 -21.86
N PRO A 272 3.95 -4.63 -21.87
CA PRO A 272 2.99 -3.56 -21.56
C PRO A 272 3.18 -2.91 -20.18
N ARG A 273 3.73 -3.68 -19.22
CA ARG A 273 4.00 -3.20 -17.86
C ARG A 273 5.48 -2.88 -17.58
N PHE A 274 6.30 -2.82 -18.64
CA PHE A 274 7.73 -2.54 -18.47
C PHE A 274 7.95 -1.24 -17.69
N ARG A 275 7.27 -0.15 -18.06
CA ARG A 275 7.44 1.15 -17.40
C ARG A 275 7.11 1.07 -15.90
N ALA A 276 5.99 0.46 -15.54
CA ALA A 276 5.61 0.28 -14.13
C ALA A 276 6.62 -0.61 -13.38
N ALA A 277 7.06 -1.70 -14.00
CA ALA A 277 8.08 -2.58 -13.40
C ALA A 277 9.43 -1.88 -13.23
N TYR A 278 9.81 -1.01 -14.17
CA TYR A 278 11.03 -0.20 -14.10
C TYR A 278 10.94 0.85 -12.97
N ASP A 279 9.82 1.58 -12.86
CA ASP A 279 9.62 2.53 -11.77
C ASP A 279 9.66 1.82 -10.40
N PHE A 280 9.13 0.59 -10.33
CA PHE A 280 9.21 -0.27 -9.15
C PHE A 280 10.66 -0.69 -8.84
N LEU A 281 11.45 -1.08 -9.86
CA LEU A 281 12.86 -1.39 -9.71
C LEU A 281 13.67 -0.17 -9.21
N ALA A 282 13.36 1.02 -9.71
CA ALA A 282 14.01 2.25 -9.29
C ALA A 282 13.80 2.51 -7.78
N LEU A 283 12.57 2.34 -7.30
CA LEU A 283 12.26 2.43 -5.85
C LEU A 283 13.01 1.37 -5.03
N ARG A 284 13.15 0.15 -5.55
CA ARG A 284 13.93 -0.92 -4.89
C ARG A 284 15.42 -0.56 -4.80
N ALA A 285 15.98 0.04 -5.84
CA ALA A 285 17.37 0.48 -5.84
C ALA A 285 17.60 1.64 -4.87
N GLU A 286 16.68 2.62 -4.83
CA GLU A 286 16.72 3.72 -3.88
C GLU A 286 16.59 3.23 -2.43
N ALA A 287 15.79 2.19 -2.21
CA ALA A 287 15.68 1.52 -0.91
C ALA A 287 16.92 0.68 -0.54
N GLY A 288 17.81 0.40 -1.50
CA GLY A 288 19.00 -0.41 -1.29
C GLY A 288 18.77 -1.93 -1.45
N GLU A 289 17.63 -2.36 -1.99
CA GLU A 289 17.32 -3.77 -2.21
C GLU A 289 18.05 -4.37 -3.43
N VAL A 290 18.37 -3.54 -4.41
CA VAL A 290 19.09 -3.93 -5.62
C VAL A 290 20.20 -2.93 -5.93
N PRO A 291 21.26 -3.34 -6.65
CA PRO A 291 22.36 -2.45 -7.00
C PRO A 291 21.87 -1.27 -7.88
N PRO A 292 22.27 -0.01 -7.56
CA PRO A 292 21.91 1.17 -8.37
C PRO A 292 22.32 1.04 -9.84
N GLY A 293 23.46 0.39 -10.13
CA GLY A 293 23.96 0.15 -11.48
C GLY A 293 22.98 -0.64 -12.37
N LEU A 294 22.09 -1.43 -11.78
CA LEU A 294 21.05 -2.12 -12.53
C LEU A 294 20.03 -1.13 -13.11
N VAL A 295 19.60 -0.15 -12.31
CA VAL A 295 18.68 0.91 -12.77
C VAL A 295 19.36 1.80 -13.80
N THR A 296 20.60 2.23 -13.55
CA THR A 296 21.39 3.04 -14.49
C THR A 296 21.48 2.34 -15.86
N TRP A 297 21.83 1.05 -15.87
CA TRP A 297 21.91 0.26 -17.12
C TRP A 297 20.58 0.27 -17.89
N TRP A 298 19.45 0.04 -17.20
CA TRP A 298 18.13 0.03 -17.84
C TRP A 298 17.68 1.42 -18.28
N THR A 299 18.07 2.48 -17.55
CA THR A 299 17.83 3.87 -17.95
C THR A 299 18.53 4.19 -19.26
N GLU A 300 19.82 3.86 -19.34
CA GLU A 300 20.60 4.05 -20.56
C GLU A 300 20.07 3.22 -21.71
N PHE A 301 19.79 1.94 -21.48
CA PHE A 301 19.30 1.01 -22.51
C PHE A 301 17.98 1.44 -23.14
N GLN A 302 17.06 2.04 -22.37
CA GLN A 302 15.79 2.55 -22.88
C GLN A 302 15.98 3.67 -23.92
N HIS A 303 16.95 4.54 -23.70
CA HIS A 303 17.16 5.75 -24.50
C HIS A 303 18.28 5.62 -25.56
N ALA A 304 19.07 4.55 -25.49
CA ALA A 304 20.19 4.29 -26.39
C ALA A 304 19.74 3.91 -27.81
N ASP A 305 20.55 4.27 -28.79
CA ASP A 305 20.50 3.73 -30.13
C ASP A 305 20.98 2.27 -30.17
N GLU A 306 20.91 1.62 -31.33
CA GLU A 306 21.25 0.20 -31.49
C GLU A 306 22.72 -0.10 -31.14
N VAL A 307 23.65 0.76 -31.55
CA VAL A 307 25.08 0.61 -31.31
C VAL A 307 25.40 0.71 -29.81
N ALA A 308 24.84 1.72 -29.16
CA ALA A 308 25.01 1.91 -27.70
C ALA A 308 24.38 0.75 -26.90
N ARG A 309 23.23 0.21 -27.32
CA ARG A 309 22.60 -0.97 -26.69
C ARG A 309 23.49 -2.20 -26.78
N GLU A 310 24.13 -2.45 -27.94
CA GLU A 310 25.08 -3.55 -28.11
C GLU A 310 26.29 -3.39 -27.17
N GLY A 311 26.81 -2.17 -27.03
CA GLY A 311 27.88 -1.82 -26.09
C GLY A 311 27.49 -2.15 -24.65
N LEU A 312 26.32 -1.71 -24.20
CA LEU A 312 25.79 -1.97 -22.86
C LEU A 312 25.62 -3.47 -22.58
N MET A 313 25.12 -4.25 -23.56
CA MET A 313 24.98 -5.70 -23.42
C MET A 313 26.32 -6.40 -23.35
N THR A 314 27.32 -5.92 -24.07
CA THR A 314 28.68 -6.48 -24.04
C THR A 314 29.33 -6.25 -22.67
N GLN A 315 29.19 -5.05 -22.10
CA GLN A 315 29.67 -4.74 -20.75
C GLN A 315 28.98 -5.60 -19.69
N ALA A 316 27.63 -5.80 -19.78
CA ALA A 316 26.90 -6.66 -18.87
C ALA A 316 27.38 -8.12 -18.92
N ARG A 317 27.70 -8.64 -20.12
CA ARG A 317 28.23 -10.01 -20.29
C ARG A 317 29.60 -10.19 -19.61
N VAL A 318 30.46 -9.19 -19.67
CA VAL A 318 31.79 -9.23 -19.02
C VAL A 318 31.67 -9.17 -17.52
N GLY A 319 30.77 -8.32 -16.99
CA GLY A 319 30.48 -8.21 -15.56
C GLY A 319 29.94 -9.51 -14.96
N ASP A 320 28.93 -10.11 -15.61
CA ASP A 320 28.33 -11.39 -15.17
C ASP A 320 29.32 -12.57 -15.20
N SER A 321 30.25 -12.61 -16.16
CA SER A 321 31.28 -13.65 -16.23
C SER A 321 32.33 -13.48 -15.13
N GLY A 322 32.65 -12.27 -14.70
CA GLY A 322 33.57 -11.99 -13.60
C GLY A 322 33.01 -12.41 -12.23
N GLU A 323 31.75 -12.12 -11.94
CA GLU A 323 31.10 -12.50 -10.69
C GLU A 323 30.81 -14.01 -10.60
N GLY A 324 30.41 -14.63 -11.72
CA GLY A 324 30.22 -16.07 -11.80
C GLY A 324 31.52 -16.84 -11.57
N ALA A 325 32.64 -16.38 -12.12
CA ALA A 325 33.97 -16.99 -11.89
C ALA A 325 34.43 -16.85 -10.43
N ALA A 326 34.18 -15.70 -9.80
CA ALA A 326 34.50 -15.48 -8.39
C ALA A 326 33.62 -16.33 -7.45
N ALA A 327 32.35 -16.53 -7.74
CA ALA A 327 31.43 -17.38 -6.97
C ALA A 327 31.81 -18.88 -7.07
N VAL A 328 32.18 -19.34 -8.28
CA VAL A 328 32.67 -20.73 -8.49
C VAL A 328 33.99 -20.94 -7.79
N ALA A 329 34.92 -19.97 -7.81
CA ALA A 329 36.20 -20.05 -7.10
C ALA A 329 36.01 -20.10 -5.56
N ARG A 330 35.04 -19.29 -5.01
CA ARG A 330 34.68 -19.36 -3.57
C ARG A 330 34.09 -20.72 -3.19
N LYS A 331 33.23 -21.31 -4.04
CA LYS A 331 32.60 -22.63 -3.81
C LYS A 331 33.64 -23.77 -3.86
N ARG A 332 34.62 -23.70 -4.78
CA ARG A 332 35.76 -24.66 -4.85
C ARG A 332 36.69 -24.54 -3.63
N ARG A 333 36.96 -23.31 -3.17
CA ARG A 333 37.81 -23.07 -1.99
C ARG A 333 37.16 -23.57 -0.70
N ARG A 334 35.83 -23.45 -0.56
CA ARG A 334 35.04 -23.94 0.59
C ARG A 334 34.98 -25.49 0.59
N ARG A 335 34.91 -26.14 -0.59
CA ARG A 335 34.92 -27.61 -0.73
C ARG A 335 36.29 -28.22 -0.42
N ARG A 336 37.41 -27.52 -0.72
CA ARG A 336 38.77 -27.94 -0.38
C ARG A 336 39.13 -27.76 1.10
N ARG A 337 38.38 -26.97 1.85
CA ARG A 337 38.60 -26.70 3.29
C ARG A 337 37.77 -27.59 4.23
N ARG A 338 37.00 -28.55 3.75
CA ARG A 338 36.41 -29.58 4.63
C ARG A 338 37.48 -30.60 4.94
N PRO A 339 37.88 -30.78 6.24
CA PRO A 339 38.79 -31.87 6.65
C PRO A 339 38.08 -33.21 6.38
N GLY A 340 38.77 -34.13 5.78
CA GLY A 340 38.29 -35.49 5.62
C GLY A 340 37.96 -36.10 6.98
N ALA A 341 36.79 -36.70 7.10
CA ALA A 341 36.43 -37.51 8.25
C ALA A 341 37.47 -38.65 8.39
N ALA A 342 38.17 -38.65 9.50
CA ALA A 342 39.05 -39.74 9.87
C ALA A 342 38.20 -40.99 10.08
N THR A 343 38.47 -42.03 9.31
CA THR A 343 38.03 -43.41 9.54
C THR A 343 38.70 -43.90 10.81
N SER A 344 37.98 -44.01 11.91
CA SER A 344 38.39 -44.72 13.10
C SER A 344 38.29 -46.24 12.82
N ALA A 345 39.44 -46.91 12.74
CA ALA A 345 39.54 -48.34 12.76
C ALA A 345 39.13 -48.87 14.16
N VAL A 346 38.27 -49.86 14.16
CA VAL A 346 37.91 -50.67 15.34
C VAL A 346 39.04 -51.74 15.52
N PRO A 347 39.59 -51.89 16.74
CA PRO A 347 40.44 -53.04 17.02
C PRO A 347 39.55 -54.27 17.31
N GLU A 348 39.80 -55.36 16.62
CA GLU A 348 39.39 -56.70 17.06
C GLU A 348 40.15 -57.09 18.36
N GLU A 349 39.42 -57.47 19.38
CA GLU A 349 39.93 -58.20 20.53
C GLU A 349 39.40 -59.65 20.47
N ASP A 350 40.33 -60.62 20.33
CA ASP A 350 40.16 -62.03 20.61
C ASP A 350 40.03 -62.27 22.14
N ALA A 351 39.03 -63.04 22.54
CA ALA A 351 39.07 -64.18 23.48
C ALA A 351 37.63 -64.50 23.95
#